data_428186690211dec560fa13588b5de299
#
_entry.id   428186690211dec560fa13588b5de299
#
_cell.length_a   1.000
_cell.length_b   1.000
_cell.length_c   1.000
_cell.angle_alpha   90.00
_cell.angle_beta   90.00
_cell.angle_gamma   90.00
#
_symmetry.space_group_name_H-M   'P 1'
#
loop_
_entity.id
_entity.type
_entity.pdbx_description
1 polymer ?
#
loop_
_entity_poly.entity_id
_entity_poly.type
_entity_poly.pdbx_seq_one_letter_code
_entity_poly.pdbx_strand_id
1 'polypeptide(L)'
;AEMSGNNNILYINLEIFDSFAEFEKDVESKREYICGMSEAVYYIKQKKDKLAFKLEAITNHHKNGYNYILPVEDYRDLYSITPDDMEYFTDVLGREAVYDKVVFDIGYISEASLKLLSLCDVLIVPEPSGIIQANKQHSFERVLIRSGMEKTINNIKHVKMKERWIPD
;
A
#
# COMPACT_ATOMS: atom_id res chain seq x y z
N ALA A 1 15.90 5.09 -12.88
CA ALA A 1 15.13 5.20 -14.11
C ALA A 1 14.25 6.42 -13.97
N GLU A 2 14.53 7.44 -14.74
CA GLU A 2 13.65 8.62 -14.89
C GLU A 2 12.31 8.12 -15.44
N MET A 3 11.27 8.19 -14.63
CA MET A 3 9.90 8.04 -15.11
C MET A 3 9.51 9.37 -15.76
N SER A 4 9.94 9.57 -16.99
CA SER A 4 9.50 10.68 -17.83
C SER A 4 8.09 10.40 -18.32
N GLY A 5 7.13 10.81 -17.57
CA GLY A 5 5.72 10.82 -17.86
C GLY A 5 5.00 11.34 -16.63
N ASN A 6 4.13 12.31 -16.84
CA ASN A 6 3.38 13.00 -15.78
C ASN A 6 2.30 12.04 -15.21
N ASN A 7 2.73 10.87 -14.68
CA ASN A 7 1.82 9.88 -14.07
C ASN A 7 1.46 10.35 -12.67
N ASN A 8 0.17 10.50 -12.41
CA ASN A 8 -0.36 10.78 -11.10
C ASN A 8 -0.36 9.49 -10.27
N ILE A 9 0.63 9.33 -9.38
CA ILE A 9 0.84 8.12 -8.59
C ILE A 9 0.37 8.36 -7.16
N LEU A 10 -0.39 7.42 -6.61
CA LEU A 10 -0.72 7.36 -5.21
C LEU A 10 0.01 6.19 -4.54
N TYR A 11 0.76 6.47 -3.49
CA TYR A 11 1.39 5.48 -2.62
C TYR A 11 0.59 5.35 -1.31
N ILE A 12 0.26 4.12 -0.95
CA ILE A 12 -0.50 3.77 0.24
C ILE A 12 0.31 2.76 1.05
N ASN A 13 0.72 3.17 2.25
CA ASN A 13 1.41 2.31 3.18
C ASN A 13 0.40 1.51 4.02
N LEU A 14 0.49 0.18 3.95
CA LEU A 14 -0.28 -0.78 4.74
C LEU A 14 0.64 -1.63 5.62
N GLU A 15 1.75 -1.09 6.09
CA GLU A 15 2.62 -1.73 7.05
C GLU A 15 2.11 -1.53 8.49
N ILE A 16 2.34 -2.54 9.34
CA ILE A 16 1.98 -2.49 10.77
C ILE A 16 2.95 -1.60 11.54
N PHE A 17 4.22 -1.63 11.15
CA PHE A 17 5.30 -0.86 11.76
C PHE A 17 5.80 0.16 10.76
N ASP A 18 5.56 1.40 11.07
CA ASP A 18 5.84 2.51 10.20
C ASP A 18 7.33 2.87 10.16
N SER A 19 7.86 3.03 8.96
CA SER A 19 9.18 3.61 8.69
C SER A 19 9.08 5.06 8.15
N PHE A 20 7.92 5.68 8.24
CA PHE A 20 7.60 6.97 7.64
C PHE A 20 8.11 8.19 8.43
N ALA A 21 8.88 8.01 9.49
CA ALA A 21 9.41 9.09 10.35
C ALA A 21 10.17 10.20 9.56
N GLU A 22 10.72 9.90 8.39
CA GLU A 22 11.33 10.91 7.51
C GLU A 22 10.28 11.79 6.80
N PHE A 23 9.07 11.26 6.56
CA PHE A 23 8.00 11.99 5.89
C PHE A 23 7.23 12.90 6.87
N GLU A 24 7.15 12.52 8.15
CA GLU A 24 6.46 13.30 9.18
C GLU A 24 7.11 14.67 9.40
N LYS A 25 8.43 14.78 9.30
CA LYS A 25 9.17 16.05 9.48
C LYS A 25 8.73 17.13 8.51
N ASP A 26 8.27 16.76 7.32
CA ASP A 26 7.75 17.70 6.33
C ASP A 26 6.27 18.06 6.60
N VAL A 27 5.54 17.27 7.36
CA VAL A 27 4.09 17.40 7.62
C VAL A 27 3.78 18.07 8.97
N GLU A 28 4.57 17.78 10.02
CA GLU A 28 4.35 18.28 11.39
C GLU A 28 4.27 19.82 11.50
N SER A 29 4.86 20.55 10.54
CA SER A 29 4.84 22.01 10.56
C SER A 29 3.53 22.64 10.08
N LYS A 30 2.54 21.85 9.59
CA LYS A 30 1.40 22.38 8.83
C LYS A 30 0.00 21.95 9.28
N ARG A 31 -0.17 20.97 10.16
CA ARG A 31 -1.51 20.49 10.53
C ARG A 31 -1.66 20.21 12.03
N GLU A 32 -2.71 20.75 12.60
CA GLU A 32 -3.16 20.51 13.99
C GLU A 32 -3.71 19.08 14.18
N TYR A 33 -4.05 18.39 13.07
CA TYR A 33 -4.53 16.99 13.02
C TYR A 33 -3.90 16.29 11.84
N ILE A 34 -3.22 15.18 12.11
CA ILE A 34 -2.66 14.29 11.08
C ILE A 34 -3.77 13.39 10.58
N CYS A 35 -4.27 13.66 9.37
CA CYS A 35 -5.21 12.79 8.68
C CYS A 35 -4.43 11.78 7.86
N GLY A 36 -4.69 10.49 8.04
CA GLY A 36 -3.98 9.41 7.38
C GLY A 36 -4.86 8.21 7.07
N MET A 37 -4.25 7.04 6.94
CA MET A 37 -4.93 5.80 6.59
C MET A 37 -5.96 5.37 7.67
N SER A 38 -5.78 5.73 8.94
CA SER A 38 -6.80 5.51 9.99
C SER A 38 -8.13 6.19 9.65
N GLU A 39 -8.07 7.44 9.15
CA GLU A 39 -9.27 8.13 8.68
C GLU A 39 -9.85 7.49 7.41
N ALA A 40 -9.00 7.06 6.48
CA ALA A 40 -9.44 6.32 5.30
C ALA A 40 -10.19 5.04 5.70
N VAL A 41 -9.66 4.25 6.63
CA VAL A 41 -10.31 3.04 7.16
C VAL A 41 -11.69 3.34 7.70
N TYR A 42 -11.84 4.41 8.47
CA TYR A 42 -13.15 4.84 8.96
C TYR A 42 -14.15 5.06 7.82
N TYR A 43 -13.77 5.76 6.75
CA TYR A 43 -14.66 6.00 5.61
C TYR A 43 -14.93 4.75 4.79
N ILE A 44 -13.93 3.89 4.59
CA ILE A 44 -14.07 2.60 3.91
C ILE A 44 -15.13 1.74 4.62
N LYS A 45 -15.03 1.60 5.93
CA LYS A 45 -15.97 0.79 6.74
C LYS A 45 -17.39 1.34 6.73
N GLN A 46 -17.55 2.64 6.60
CA GLN A 46 -18.85 3.26 6.52
C GLN A 46 -19.51 3.09 5.13
N LYS A 47 -18.76 2.67 4.12
CA LYS A 47 -19.18 2.58 2.70
C LYS A 47 -19.93 3.85 2.25
N LYS A 48 -19.44 5.01 2.73
CA LYS A 48 -20.09 6.30 2.46
C LYS A 48 -19.79 6.78 1.06
N ASP A 49 -20.81 7.37 0.44
CA ASP A 49 -20.65 8.16 -0.78
C ASP A 49 -19.51 9.18 -0.62
N LYS A 50 -18.76 9.42 -1.70
CA LYS A 50 -17.64 10.37 -1.76
C LYS A 50 -16.35 9.91 -1.07
N LEU A 51 -16.10 8.60 -0.97
CA LEU A 51 -14.81 8.10 -0.45
C LEU A 51 -13.63 8.69 -1.24
N ALA A 52 -13.70 8.75 -2.58
CA ALA A 52 -12.65 9.33 -3.41
C ALA A 52 -12.32 10.78 -3.00
N PHE A 53 -13.33 11.61 -2.78
CA PHE A 53 -13.14 12.99 -2.30
C PHE A 53 -12.48 13.05 -0.91
N LYS A 54 -12.80 12.10 -0.03
CA LYS A 54 -12.19 12.02 1.30
C LYS A 54 -10.73 11.58 1.20
N LEU A 55 -10.42 10.64 0.31
CA LEU A 55 -9.05 10.22 0.07
C LEU A 55 -8.19 11.37 -0.47
N GLU A 56 -8.71 12.18 -1.39
CA GLU A 56 -8.03 13.39 -1.86
C GLU A 56 -7.72 14.36 -0.71
N ALA A 57 -8.66 14.54 0.23
CA ALA A 57 -8.50 15.46 1.35
C ALA A 57 -7.39 15.05 2.34
N ILE A 58 -7.09 13.75 2.47
CA ILE A 58 -6.05 13.21 3.35
C ILE A 58 -4.75 12.88 2.59
N THR A 59 -4.73 13.08 1.28
CA THR A 59 -3.56 12.83 0.44
C THR A 59 -2.55 13.98 0.57
N ASN A 60 -1.29 13.61 0.68
CA ASN A 60 -0.16 14.52 0.72
C ASN A 60 0.64 14.40 -0.57
N HIS A 61 1.36 15.45 -0.94
CA HIS A 61 2.23 15.47 -2.11
C HIS A 61 3.70 15.42 -1.69
N HIS A 62 4.44 14.45 -2.22
CA HIS A 62 5.86 14.31 -1.97
C HIS A 62 6.70 15.09 -2.99
N LYS A 63 7.82 15.69 -2.57
CA LYS A 63 8.75 16.46 -3.43
C LYS A 63 9.24 15.73 -4.68
N ASN A 64 9.22 14.42 -4.68
CA ASN A 64 9.60 13.58 -5.82
C ASN A 64 8.46 13.36 -6.84
N GLY A 65 7.31 14.05 -6.67
CA GLY A 65 6.23 14.07 -7.66
C GLY A 65 5.23 12.92 -7.57
N TYR A 66 5.10 12.26 -6.42
CA TYR A 66 4.04 11.29 -6.15
C TYR A 66 3.19 11.74 -4.96
N ASN A 67 1.99 11.20 -4.89
CA ASN A 67 1.08 11.43 -3.78
C ASN A 67 1.14 10.26 -2.80
N TYR A 68 0.85 10.51 -1.53
CA TYR A 68 0.82 9.48 -0.51
C TYR A 68 -0.21 9.79 0.59
N ILE A 69 -0.69 8.72 1.21
CA ILE A 69 -1.50 8.79 2.43
C ILE A 69 -0.60 8.35 3.59
N LEU A 70 -0.61 9.12 4.68
CA LEU A 70 0.11 8.76 5.90
C LEU A 70 -0.39 7.39 6.40
N PRO A 71 0.48 6.57 7.02
CA PRO A 71 0.12 5.26 7.53
C PRO A 71 -0.96 5.36 8.63
N VAL A 72 -1.39 4.20 9.12
CA VAL A 72 -2.32 4.14 10.25
C VAL A 72 -1.63 4.59 11.54
N GLU A 73 -2.37 5.25 12.41
CA GLU A 73 -1.92 5.56 13.77
C GLU A 73 -1.96 4.32 14.68
N ASP A 74 -2.90 3.41 14.42
CA ASP A 74 -3.09 2.18 15.16
C ASP A 74 -3.18 0.99 14.20
N TYR A 75 -2.30 0.00 14.36
CA TYR A 75 -2.30 -1.22 13.54
C TYR A 75 -3.65 -1.96 13.55
N ARG A 76 -4.44 -1.80 14.63
CA ARG A 76 -5.78 -2.40 14.75
C ARG A 76 -6.74 -1.90 13.66
N ASP A 77 -6.53 -0.71 13.14
CA ASP A 77 -7.32 -0.19 12.03
C ASP A 77 -7.15 -1.06 10.78
N LEU A 78 -5.91 -1.42 10.42
CA LEU A 78 -5.65 -2.33 9.30
C LEU A 78 -6.28 -3.71 9.51
N TYR A 79 -6.19 -4.27 10.72
CA TYR A 79 -6.82 -5.56 11.03
C TYR A 79 -8.35 -5.51 11.05
N SER A 80 -8.94 -4.34 11.18
CA SER A 80 -10.39 -4.16 11.14
C SER A 80 -10.97 -4.24 9.73
N ILE A 81 -10.13 -4.07 8.69
CA ILE A 81 -10.53 -4.10 7.28
C ILE A 81 -10.90 -5.54 6.89
N THR A 82 -12.08 -5.71 6.32
CA THR A 82 -12.54 -7.00 5.76
C THR A 82 -12.17 -7.11 4.28
N PRO A 83 -12.22 -8.33 3.68
CA PRO A 83 -12.06 -8.50 2.23
C PRO A 83 -13.04 -7.63 1.41
N ASP A 84 -14.29 -7.52 1.85
CA ASP A 84 -15.32 -6.70 1.19
C ASP A 84 -15.03 -5.20 1.28
N ASP A 85 -14.46 -4.76 2.40
CA ASP A 85 -14.00 -3.38 2.57
C ASP A 85 -12.84 -3.07 1.62
N MET A 86 -11.91 -4.02 1.46
CA MET A 86 -10.77 -3.87 0.56
C MET A 86 -11.21 -3.86 -0.91
N GLU A 87 -12.17 -4.71 -1.29
CA GLU A 87 -12.75 -4.69 -2.63
C GLU A 87 -13.43 -3.36 -2.93
N TYR A 88 -14.25 -2.87 -2.01
CA TYR A 88 -14.87 -1.56 -2.13
C TYR A 88 -13.85 -0.43 -2.26
N PHE A 89 -12.79 -0.45 -1.45
CA PHE A 89 -11.73 0.56 -1.49
C PHE A 89 -11.01 0.60 -2.83
N THR A 90 -10.59 -0.57 -3.32
CA THR A 90 -9.90 -0.68 -4.63
C THR A 90 -10.81 -0.31 -5.80
N ASP A 91 -12.12 -0.65 -5.72
CA ASP A 91 -13.11 -0.28 -6.74
C ASP A 91 -13.28 1.24 -6.82
N VAL A 92 -13.39 1.93 -5.68
CA VAL A 92 -13.46 3.40 -5.64
C VAL A 92 -12.17 4.03 -6.20
N LEU A 93 -10.99 3.54 -5.81
CA LEU A 93 -9.73 4.02 -6.37
C LEU A 93 -9.64 3.83 -7.88
N GLY A 94 -10.15 2.71 -8.40
CA GLY A 94 -10.12 2.43 -9.83
C GLY A 94 -11.14 3.21 -10.66
N ARG A 95 -12.29 3.58 -10.09
CA ARG A 95 -13.37 4.26 -10.84
C ARG A 95 -13.43 5.76 -10.65
N GLU A 96 -13.15 6.24 -9.45
CA GLU A 96 -13.44 7.62 -9.07
C GLU A 96 -12.18 8.44 -8.80
N ALA A 97 -11.06 7.80 -8.50
CA ALA A 97 -9.83 8.48 -8.21
C ALA A 97 -9.10 8.94 -9.48
N VAL A 98 -8.39 10.05 -9.35
CA VAL A 98 -7.66 10.70 -10.46
C VAL A 98 -6.24 10.13 -10.67
N TYR A 99 -5.94 8.97 -10.09
CA TYR A 99 -4.59 8.39 -10.11
C TYR A 99 -4.42 7.42 -11.28
N ASP A 100 -3.33 7.57 -12.03
CA ASP A 100 -2.94 6.64 -13.10
C ASP A 100 -2.43 5.31 -12.55
N LYS A 101 -1.83 5.35 -11.34
CA LYS A 101 -1.28 4.19 -10.64
C LYS A 101 -1.47 4.32 -9.15
N VAL A 102 -1.86 3.22 -8.52
CA VAL A 102 -1.89 3.09 -7.07
C VAL A 102 -0.88 2.02 -6.66
N VAL A 103 -0.01 2.35 -5.73
CA VAL A 103 1.01 1.46 -5.18
C VAL A 103 0.65 1.17 -3.72
N PHE A 104 0.43 -0.10 -3.41
CA PHE A 104 0.22 -0.55 -2.04
C PHE A 104 1.50 -1.21 -1.51
N ASP A 105 1.99 -0.72 -0.39
CA ASP A 105 3.08 -1.35 0.35
C ASP A 105 2.49 -2.19 1.48
N ILE A 106 2.66 -3.52 1.38
CA ILE A 106 1.96 -4.48 2.24
C ILE A 106 2.98 -5.21 3.11
N GLY A 107 2.98 -4.90 4.40
CA GLY A 107 3.88 -5.49 5.38
C GLY A 107 3.30 -6.67 6.19
N TYR A 108 2.04 -7.08 5.94
CA TYR A 108 1.38 -8.14 6.69
C TYR A 108 0.42 -8.96 5.82
N ILE A 109 0.10 -10.17 6.28
CA ILE A 109 -0.87 -11.06 5.62
C ILE A 109 -2.12 -11.19 6.47
N SER A 110 -3.26 -10.85 5.87
CA SER A 110 -4.62 -11.04 6.39
C SER A 110 -5.56 -11.42 5.25
N GLU A 111 -6.78 -11.79 5.53
CA GLU A 111 -7.78 -12.03 4.49
C GLU A 111 -7.99 -10.80 3.59
N ALA A 112 -7.99 -9.59 4.18
CA ALA A 112 -8.12 -8.35 3.43
C ALA A 112 -6.89 -8.08 2.54
N SER A 113 -5.67 -8.30 3.03
CA SER A 113 -4.47 -8.13 2.22
C SER A 113 -4.36 -9.19 1.12
N LEU A 114 -4.79 -10.42 1.36
CA LEU A 114 -4.90 -11.45 0.31
C LEU A 114 -5.91 -11.04 -0.76
N LYS A 115 -7.06 -10.50 -0.37
CA LYS A 115 -8.03 -9.94 -1.33
C LYS A 115 -7.40 -8.82 -2.16
N LEU A 116 -6.68 -7.87 -1.53
CA LEU A 116 -5.98 -6.80 -2.24
C LEU A 116 -4.96 -7.35 -3.25
N LEU A 117 -4.12 -8.32 -2.84
CA LEU A 117 -3.17 -8.96 -3.74
C LEU A 117 -3.84 -9.58 -4.96
N SER A 118 -5.05 -10.14 -4.80
CA SER A 118 -5.82 -10.72 -5.91
C SER A 118 -6.36 -9.70 -6.90
N LEU A 119 -6.50 -8.45 -6.49
CA LEU A 119 -7.02 -7.34 -7.28
C LEU A 119 -5.92 -6.51 -7.95
N CYS A 120 -4.66 -6.70 -7.54
CA CYS A 120 -3.52 -5.99 -8.13
C CYS A 120 -3.16 -6.54 -9.52
N ASP A 121 -2.88 -5.67 -10.48
CA ASP A 121 -2.40 -6.03 -11.81
C ASP A 121 -0.97 -6.59 -11.78
N VAL A 122 -0.14 -6.11 -10.86
CA VAL A 122 1.27 -6.48 -10.71
C VAL A 122 1.63 -6.60 -9.24
N LEU A 123 2.28 -7.69 -8.86
CA LEU A 123 2.93 -7.84 -7.57
C LEU A 123 4.44 -7.68 -7.74
N ILE A 124 5.02 -6.80 -6.93
CA ILE A 124 6.48 -6.61 -6.89
C ILE A 124 6.99 -7.25 -5.60
N VAL A 125 7.87 -8.22 -5.75
CA VAL A 125 8.49 -8.93 -4.63
C VAL A 125 10.00 -8.72 -4.70
N PRO A 126 10.67 -8.30 -3.62
CA PRO A 126 12.11 -8.20 -3.58
C PRO A 126 12.78 -9.55 -3.88
N GLU A 127 13.84 -9.55 -4.68
CA GLU A 127 14.66 -10.76 -4.87
C GLU A 127 15.31 -11.17 -3.55
N PRO A 128 15.27 -12.46 -3.22
CA PRO A 128 15.91 -12.94 -2.00
C PRO A 128 17.45 -12.81 -2.11
N SER A 129 18.07 -12.23 -1.10
CA SER A 129 19.51 -12.06 -1.03
C SER A 129 20.26 -13.26 -0.37
N GLY A 130 19.50 -14.31 0.01
CA GLY A 130 20.08 -15.51 0.65
C GLY A 130 19.01 -16.57 0.96
N ILE A 131 19.47 -17.68 1.54
CA ILE A 131 18.64 -18.87 1.81
C ILE A 131 17.43 -18.56 2.69
N ILE A 132 17.58 -17.71 3.70
CA ILE A 132 16.48 -17.36 4.62
C ILE A 132 15.39 -16.61 3.87
N GLN A 133 15.77 -15.62 3.05
CA GLN A 133 14.81 -14.85 2.25
C GLN A 133 14.15 -15.72 1.19
N ALA A 134 14.89 -16.63 0.55
CA ALA A 134 14.34 -17.59 -0.41
C ALA A 134 13.27 -18.49 0.26
N ASN A 135 13.54 -19.00 1.46
CA ASN A 135 12.58 -19.81 2.20
C ASN A 135 11.33 -19.02 2.61
N LYS A 136 11.45 -17.72 2.98
CA LYS A 136 10.32 -16.85 3.24
C LYS A 136 9.48 -16.64 1.98
N GLN A 137 10.13 -16.39 0.84
CA GLN A 137 9.44 -16.25 -0.44
C GLN A 137 8.66 -17.51 -0.83
N HIS A 138 9.27 -18.70 -0.75
CA HIS A 138 8.56 -19.95 -0.99
C HIS A 138 7.38 -20.18 -0.03
N SER A 139 7.53 -19.72 1.22
CA SER A 139 6.43 -19.78 2.18
C SER A 139 5.29 -18.84 1.81
N PHE A 140 5.58 -17.64 1.34
CA PHE A 140 4.60 -16.69 0.82
C PHE A 140 3.87 -17.27 -0.40
N GLU A 141 4.59 -17.78 -1.40
CA GLU A 141 4.00 -18.42 -2.59
C GLU A 141 3.06 -19.58 -2.21
N ARG A 142 3.44 -20.41 -1.22
CA ARG A 142 2.57 -21.46 -0.70
C ARG A 142 1.29 -20.93 -0.06
N VAL A 143 1.35 -19.79 0.62
CA VAL A 143 0.14 -19.11 1.15
C VAL A 143 -0.77 -18.71 0.00
N LEU A 144 -0.24 -18.09 -1.04
CA LEU A 144 -1.02 -17.70 -2.23
C LEU A 144 -1.70 -18.91 -2.88
N ILE A 145 -0.97 -20.02 -3.07
CA ILE A 145 -1.53 -21.27 -3.63
C ILE A 145 -2.67 -21.79 -2.76
N ARG A 146 -2.46 -21.89 -1.44
CA ARG A 146 -3.50 -22.38 -0.51
C ARG A 146 -4.73 -21.49 -0.46
N SER A 147 -4.58 -20.22 -0.79
CA SER A 147 -5.66 -19.24 -0.89
C SER A 147 -6.33 -19.22 -2.27
N GLY A 148 -5.98 -20.15 -3.18
CA GLY A 148 -6.56 -20.25 -4.52
C GLY A 148 -6.10 -19.13 -5.46
N MET A 149 -4.92 -18.56 -5.20
CA MET A 149 -4.38 -17.40 -5.92
C MET A 149 -3.23 -17.76 -6.88
N GLU A 150 -3.29 -18.94 -7.52
CA GLU A 150 -2.24 -19.39 -8.46
C GLU A 150 -2.04 -18.42 -9.62
N LYS A 151 -3.11 -17.78 -10.08
CA LYS A 151 -3.01 -16.77 -11.16
C LYS A 151 -2.22 -15.53 -10.73
N THR A 152 -2.32 -15.16 -9.48
CA THR A 152 -1.61 -13.99 -8.91
C THR A 152 -0.10 -14.23 -8.90
N ILE A 153 0.34 -15.49 -8.70
CA ILE A 153 1.76 -15.84 -8.74
C ILE A 153 2.38 -15.55 -10.11
N ASN A 154 1.62 -15.74 -11.19
CA ASN A 154 2.10 -15.47 -12.56
C ASN A 154 2.32 -13.95 -12.81
N ASN A 155 1.74 -13.09 -11.97
CA ASN A 155 1.88 -11.64 -12.05
C ASN A 155 3.00 -11.10 -11.15
N ILE A 156 3.71 -11.97 -10.44
CA ILE A 156 4.83 -11.58 -9.57
C ILE A 156 6.02 -11.15 -10.44
N LYS A 157 6.53 -9.96 -10.15
CA LYS A 157 7.79 -9.45 -10.68
C LYS A 157 8.83 -9.38 -9.56
N HIS A 158 9.92 -10.09 -9.72
CA HIS A 158 11.04 -10.02 -8.81
C HIS A 158 11.92 -8.81 -9.12
N VAL A 159 12.22 -8.01 -8.09
CA VAL A 159 13.01 -6.80 -8.24
C VAL A 159 14.23 -6.87 -7.33
N LYS A 160 15.40 -6.69 -7.94
CA LYS A 160 16.66 -6.61 -7.21
C LYS A 160 16.72 -5.29 -6.43
N MET A 161 16.73 -5.37 -5.12
CA MET A 161 16.89 -4.19 -4.28
C MET A 161 18.36 -3.77 -4.32
N LYS A 162 18.60 -2.50 -4.64
CA LYS A 162 19.93 -1.93 -4.44
C LYS A 162 20.14 -1.73 -2.93
N GLU A 163 21.18 -2.33 -2.39
CA GLU A 163 21.60 -2.01 -1.03
C GLU A 163 21.92 -0.50 -0.97
N ARG A 164 21.06 0.26 -0.31
CA ARG A 164 21.45 1.60 0.12
C ARG A 164 22.27 1.41 1.40
N TRP A 165 23.55 1.69 1.29
CA TRP A 165 24.37 1.88 2.47
C TRP A 165 23.78 3.06 3.26
N ILE A 166 23.28 2.81 4.46
CA ILE A 166 22.93 3.85 5.41
C ILE A 166 24.23 4.10 6.17
N PRO A 167 24.91 5.24 6.02
CA PRO A 167 26.05 5.56 6.87
C PRO A 167 25.56 5.66 8.31
N ASP A 168 26.33 5.06 9.23
CA ASP A 168 26.16 5.12 10.69
C ASP A 168 26.09 6.57 11.19
#